data_d6b3ed2f2a29da1c12beb399cc758c1b
#
_entry.id   d6b3ed2f2a29da1c12beb399cc758c1b
#
_cell.length_a   1.000
_cell.length_b   1.000
_cell.length_c   1.000
_cell.angle_alpha   90.00
_cell.angle_beta   90.00
_cell.angle_gamma   90.00
#
_symmetry.space_group_name_H-M   'P 1'
#
loop_
_entity.id
_entity.type
_entity.pdbx_description
1 polymer ?
#
loop_
_entity_poly.entity_id
_entity_poly.type
_entity_poly.pdbx_seq_one_letter_code
_entity_poly.pdbx_strand_id
1 'polypeptide(L)'
;MKIAGEHSLTFFCVELPVDKEIVLAGHEPTGHFWDGVTTFLRPELAERLELDSEGGMFSASGPRRDLVKLRKSLTPMLKDPASIRTLIKRAQEQGFEFED
;
A
#
# COMPACT_ATOMS: atom_id res chain seq x y z
N MET A 1 4.20 -2.71 10.57
CA MET A 1 4.52 -3.42 9.32
C MET A 1 5.71 -4.33 9.54
N LYS A 2 5.55 -5.58 9.26
CA LYS A 2 6.53 -6.61 9.58
C LYS A 2 6.90 -7.44 8.36
N ILE A 3 8.18 -7.80 8.24
CA ILE A 3 8.62 -8.81 7.28
C ILE A 3 8.68 -10.14 8.04
N ALA A 4 7.82 -11.08 7.64
CA ALA A 4 7.78 -12.40 8.27
C ALA A 4 8.76 -13.33 7.56
N GLY A 5 9.79 -13.76 8.28
CA GLY A 5 10.88 -14.53 7.71
C GLY A 5 11.58 -13.70 6.62
N GLU A 6 11.76 -14.30 5.44
CA GLU A 6 12.40 -13.62 4.30
C GLU A 6 11.46 -13.43 3.11
N HIS A 7 10.18 -13.79 3.27
CA HIS A 7 9.31 -14.02 2.12
C HIS A 7 8.03 -13.21 2.10
N SER A 8 7.63 -12.57 3.18
CA SER A 8 6.39 -11.78 3.16
C SER A 8 6.44 -10.53 4.01
N LEU A 9 5.77 -9.50 3.53
CA LEU A 9 5.56 -8.25 4.23
C LEU A 9 4.06 -8.07 4.40
N THR A 10 3.59 -7.96 5.64
CA THR A 10 2.18 -7.84 5.94
C THR A 10 1.89 -6.72 6.92
N PHE A 11 0.69 -6.14 6.84
CA PHE A 11 0.17 -5.27 7.88
C PHE A 11 -1.35 -5.30 7.84
N PHE A 12 -1.97 -5.07 9.00
CA PHE A 12 -3.42 -4.97 9.08
C PHE A 12 -3.88 -3.58 8.67
N CYS A 13 -4.92 -3.54 7.84
CA CYS A 13 -5.50 -2.29 7.33
C CYS A 13 -6.63 -1.84 8.24
N VAL A 14 -6.37 -1.81 9.56
CA VAL A 14 -7.36 -1.47 10.57
C VAL A 14 -6.79 -0.37 11.46
N GLU A 15 -7.56 0.71 11.62
CA GLU A 15 -7.19 1.81 12.50
C GLU A 15 -5.84 2.46 12.18
N LEU A 16 -5.53 2.59 10.90
CA LEU A 16 -4.33 3.31 10.47
C LEU A 16 -4.55 4.82 10.58
N PRO A 17 -3.51 5.60 10.90
CA PRO A 17 -3.63 7.06 10.97
C PRO A 17 -4.18 7.70 9.70
N VAL A 18 -3.99 7.06 8.56
CA VAL A 18 -4.37 7.61 7.25
C VAL A 18 -5.75 7.14 6.75
N ASP A 19 -6.42 6.24 7.48
CA ASP A 19 -7.69 5.68 7.04
C ASP A 19 -8.73 6.74 6.72
N LYS A 20 -8.81 7.78 7.53
CA LYS A 20 -9.78 8.86 7.34
C LYS A 20 -9.57 9.56 5.99
N GLU A 21 -8.33 9.80 5.60
CA GLU A 21 -8.03 10.44 4.32
C GLU A 21 -8.41 9.55 3.15
N ILE A 22 -8.23 8.23 3.29
CA ILE A 22 -8.63 7.27 2.27
C ILE A 22 -10.14 7.29 2.07
N VAL A 23 -10.89 7.27 3.17
CA VAL A 23 -12.35 7.32 3.13
C VAL A 23 -12.85 8.64 2.54
N LEU A 24 -12.24 9.76 2.93
CA LEU A 24 -12.61 11.08 2.40
C LEU A 24 -12.37 11.19 0.90
N ALA A 25 -11.41 10.44 0.38
CA ALA A 25 -11.12 10.41 -1.06
C ALA A 25 -12.07 9.48 -1.84
N GLY A 26 -13.00 8.80 -1.15
CA GLY A 26 -13.97 7.92 -1.80
C GLY A 26 -13.52 6.48 -1.92
N HIS A 27 -12.49 6.09 -1.18
CA HIS A 27 -11.95 4.72 -1.20
C HIS A 27 -12.18 4.01 0.12
N GLU A 28 -12.04 2.68 0.12
CA GLU A 28 -12.08 1.89 1.34
C GLU A 28 -10.65 1.53 1.74
N PRO A 29 -10.30 1.64 3.04
CA PRO A 29 -8.95 1.32 3.50
C PRO A 29 -8.74 -0.18 3.66
N THR A 30 -8.66 -0.88 2.53
CA THR A 30 -8.50 -2.34 2.46
C THR A 30 -7.11 -2.70 1.97
N GLY A 31 -6.76 -4.00 2.10
CA GLY A 31 -5.52 -4.50 1.52
C GLY A 31 -5.44 -4.27 0.02
N HIS A 32 -6.58 -4.34 -0.67
CA HIS A 32 -6.65 -4.09 -2.12
C HIS A 32 -6.34 -2.63 -2.47
N PHE A 33 -6.78 -1.69 -1.64
CA PHE A 33 -6.37 -0.30 -1.81
C PHE A 33 -4.85 -0.16 -1.72
N TRP A 34 -4.24 -0.82 -0.75
CA TRP A 34 -2.79 -0.76 -0.56
C TRP A 34 -2.01 -1.51 -1.65
N ASP A 35 -2.61 -2.52 -2.28
CA ASP A 35 -2.05 -3.10 -3.50
C ASP A 35 -1.96 -2.03 -4.59
N GLY A 36 -3.00 -1.21 -4.73
CA GLY A 36 -3.00 -0.10 -5.66
C GLY A 36 -1.94 0.95 -5.35
N VAL A 37 -1.77 1.29 -4.07
CA VAL A 37 -0.71 2.21 -3.63
C VAL A 37 0.67 1.67 -4.03
N THR A 38 0.89 0.37 -3.81
CA THR A 38 2.16 -0.28 -4.19
C THR A 38 2.38 -0.21 -5.69
N THR A 39 1.37 -0.52 -6.47
CA THR A 39 1.44 -0.50 -7.94
C THR A 39 1.71 0.90 -8.47
N PHE A 40 1.07 1.90 -7.90
CA PHE A 40 1.27 3.28 -8.33
C PHE A 40 2.65 3.81 -7.92
N LEU A 41 3.03 3.57 -6.68
CA LEU A 41 4.26 4.13 -6.10
C LEU A 41 5.52 3.41 -6.56
N ARG A 42 5.47 2.09 -6.63
CA ARG A 42 6.61 1.24 -6.98
C ARG A 42 6.19 0.15 -7.96
N PRO A 43 5.86 0.53 -9.22
CA PRO A 43 5.39 -0.46 -10.20
C PRO A 43 6.40 -1.58 -10.47
N GLU A 44 7.70 -1.28 -10.42
CA GLU A 44 8.73 -2.29 -10.61
C GLU A 44 8.72 -3.36 -9.51
N LEU A 45 8.41 -2.95 -8.27
CA LEU A 45 8.29 -3.91 -7.15
C LEU A 45 7.00 -4.70 -7.28
N ALA A 46 5.91 -4.06 -7.67
CA ALA A 46 4.62 -4.73 -7.83
C ALA A 46 4.71 -5.86 -8.87
N GLU A 47 5.51 -5.68 -9.90
CA GLU A 47 5.71 -6.73 -10.90
C GLU A 47 6.53 -7.91 -10.38
N ARG A 48 7.50 -7.65 -9.50
CA ARG A 48 8.38 -8.69 -8.97
C ARG A 48 7.82 -9.40 -7.74
N LEU A 49 6.94 -8.74 -7.01
CA LEU A 49 6.35 -9.29 -5.80
C LEU A 49 4.98 -9.88 -6.10
N GLU A 50 4.60 -10.86 -5.30
CA GLU A 50 3.26 -11.41 -5.34
C GLU A 50 2.41 -10.69 -4.30
N LEU A 51 1.38 -9.99 -4.76
CA LEU A 51 0.45 -9.27 -3.90
C LEU A 51 -0.75 -10.18 -3.66
N ASP A 52 -0.96 -10.57 -2.40
CA ASP A 52 -2.01 -11.52 -2.00
C ASP A 52 -2.76 -10.95 -0.81
N SER A 53 -3.29 -9.76 -0.98
CA SER A 53 -3.97 -9.03 0.08
C SER A 53 -5.42 -9.45 0.23
N GLU A 54 -5.96 -9.23 1.42
CA GLU A 54 -7.37 -9.44 1.75
C GLU A 54 -7.99 -8.12 2.15
N GLY A 55 -9.30 -8.10 2.42
CA GLY A 55 -9.98 -6.87 2.80
C GLY A 55 -9.35 -6.18 4.00
N GLY A 56 -8.96 -6.94 5.02
CA GLY A 56 -8.40 -6.39 6.25
C GLY A 56 -6.88 -6.43 6.34
N MET A 57 -6.19 -6.95 5.34
CA MET A 57 -4.74 -7.15 5.45
C MET A 57 -4.03 -7.00 4.10
N PHE A 58 -2.98 -6.19 4.09
CA PHE A 58 -2.06 -6.11 2.97
C PHE A 58 -1.02 -7.22 3.09
N SER A 59 -0.73 -7.90 1.99
CA SER A 59 0.29 -8.94 1.95
C SER A 59 1.06 -8.92 0.64
N ALA A 60 2.38 -8.90 0.73
CA ALA A 60 3.28 -8.98 -0.42
C ALA A 60 4.35 -10.02 -0.13
N SER A 61 4.64 -10.87 -1.09
CA SER A 61 5.63 -11.94 -0.96
C SER A 61 6.70 -11.83 -2.03
N GLY A 62 7.92 -12.20 -1.68
CA GLY A 62 9.04 -12.18 -2.62
C GLY A 62 10.39 -12.05 -1.92
N PRO A 63 11.43 -11.69 -2.67
CA PRO A 63 12.77 -11.53 -2.09
C PRO A 63 12.83 -10.46 -1.01
N ARG A 64 13.54 -10.75 0.07
CA ARG A 64 13.66 -9.83 1.19
C ARG A 64 14.12 -8.43 0.78
N ARG A 65 15.07 -8.34 -0.13
CA ARG A 65 15.58 -7.01 -0.57
C ARG A 65 14.46 -6.14 -1.17
N ASP A 66 13.55 -6.75 -1.92
CA ASP A 66 12.43 -6.03 -2.51
C ASP A 66 11.40 -5.66 -1.45
N LEU A 67 11.17 -6.54 -0.47
CA LEU A 67 10.28 -6.25 0.65
C LEU A 67 10.80 -5.12 1.53
N VAL A 68 12.11 -5.04 1.74
CA VAL A 68 12.72 -3.93 2.48
C VAL A 68 12.51 -2.61 1.74
N LYS A 69 12.70 -2.59 0.43
CA LYS A 69 12.45 -1.40 -0.39
C LYS A 69 10.99 -0.98 -0.32
N LEU A 70 10.08 -1.94 -0.40
CA LEU A 70 8.65 -1.67 -0.32
C LEU A 70 8.28 -1.10 1.04
N ARG A 71 8.79 -1.68 2.12
CA ARG A 71 8.54 -1.19 3.48
C ARG A 71 8.95 0.27 3.63
N LYS A 72 10.13 0.63 3.11
CA LYS A 72 10.61 2.02 3.16
C LYS A 72 9.69 2.97 2.41
N SER A 73 9.17 2.53 1.27
CA SER A 73 8.26 3.35 0.47
C SER A 73 6.89 3.51 1.12
N LEU A 74 6.35 2.45 1.73
CA LEU A 74 5.01 2.46 2.32
C LEU A 74 4.95 3.11 3.70
N THR A 75 6.03 3.07 4.47
CA THR A 75 6.00 3.56 5.86
C THR A 75 5.49 5.00 5.97
N PRO A 76 5.98 5.99 5.19
CA PRO A 76 5.42 7.34 5.30
C PRO A 76 3.96 7.42 4.86
N MET A 77 3.55 6.57 3.91
CA MET A 77 2.16 6.55 3.45
C MET A 77 1.20 6.05 4.53
N LEU A 78 1.66 5.15 5.40
CA LEU A 78 0.85 4.61 6.49
C LEU A 78 0.71 5.56 7.66
N LYS A 79 1.66 6.46 7.84
CA LYS A 79 1.75 7.31 9.02
C LYS A 79 1.35 8.76 8.81
N ASP A 80 1.54 9.27 7.61
CA ASP A 80 1.35 10.70 7.32
C ASP A 80 0.13 10.92 6.42
N PRO A 81 -0.97 11.47 6.98
CA PRO A 81 -2.16 11.76 6.17
C PRO A 81 -1.89 12.65 4.96
N ALA A 82 -0.96 13.61 5.08
CA ALA A 82 -0.63 14.49 3.96
C ALA A 82 0.03 13.71 2.83
N SER A 83 0.87 12.73 3.15
CA SER A 83 1.53 11.90 2.14
C SER A 83 0.53 11.06 1.35
N ILE A 84 -0.40 10.40 2.05
CA ILE A 84 -1.40 9.59 1.35
C ILE A 84 -2.37 10.45 0.54
N ARG A 85 -2.73 11.61 1.05
CA ARG A 85 -3.59 12.56 0.32
C ARG A 85 -2.94 12.99 -0.99
N THR A 86 -1.67 13.33 -0.94
CA THR A 86 -0.89 13.74 -2.11
C THR A 86 -0.79 12.60 -3.12
N LEU A 87 -0.55 11.37 -2.65
CA LEU A 87 -0.46 10.21 -3.51
C LEU A 87 -1.78 9.96 -4.24
N ILE A 88 -2.90 9.98 -3.52
CA ILE A 88 -4.22 9.77 -4.12
C ILE A 88 -4.52 10.82 -5.18
N LYS A 89 -4.19 12.09 -4.89
CA LYS A 89 -4.39 13.18 -5.84
C LYS A 89 -3.57 12.98 -7.10
N ARG A 90 -2.31 12.62 -6.96
CA ARG A 90 -1.43 12.36 -8.12
C ARG A 90 -1.93 11.18 -8.95
N ALA A 91 -2.41 10.14 -8.28
CA ALA A 91 -2.98 8.99 -8.97
C ALA A 91 -4.22 9.38 -9.78
N GLN A 92 -5.11 10.18 -9.21
CA GLN A 92 -6.29 10.68 -9.91
C GLN A 92 -5.91 11.53 -11.13
N GLU A 93 -4.92 12.39 -10.99
CA GLU A 93 -4.44 13.23 -12.08
C GLU A 93 -3.86 12.42 -13.23
N GLN A 94 -3.32 11.25 -12.95
CA GLN A 94 -2.75 10.35 -13.94
C GLN A 94 -3.74 9.29 -14.45
N GLY A 95 -4.98 9.35 -14.00
CA GLY A 95 -6.01 8.41 -14.41
C GLY A 95 -5.87 7.02 -13.82
N PHE A 96 -5.08 6.88 -12.75
CA PHE A 96 -4.92 5.61 -12.05
C PHE A 96 -6.13 5.32 -11.18
N GLU A 97 -6.67 4.10 -11.26
CA GLU A 97 -7.82 3.68 -10.45
C GLU A 97 -7.40 2.66 -9.40
N PHE A 98 -7.82 2.91 -8.15
CA PHE A 98 -7.61 1.96 -7.07
C PHE A 98 -8.76 0.95 -7.03
N GLU A 99 -8.40 -0.31 -6.80
CA GLU A 99 -9.38 -1.34 -6.52
C GLU A 99 -9.58 -1.41 -4.99
N ASP A 100 -10.79 -1.14 -4.53
CA ASP A 100 -11.09 -1.13 -3.10
C ASP A 100 -12.46 -1.69 -2.77
#